data_6d9ab93f5b1ba2c2dc0e3930896a07d2
#
_entry.id   6d9ab93f5b1ba2c2dc0e3930896a07d2
#
_cell.length_a   1.000
_cell.length_b   1.000
_cell.length_c   1.000
_cell.angle_alpha   90.00
_cell.angle_beta   90.00
_cell.angle_gamma   90.00
#
_symmetry.space_group_name_H-M   'P 1'
#
loop_
_entity.id
_entity.type
_entity.pdbx_description
1 polymer ?
#
loop_
_entity_poly.entity_id
_entity_poly.type
_entity_poly.pdbx_seq_one_letter_code
_entity_poly.pdbx_strand_id
1 'polypeptide(L)'
;FGNSRTLDKVIRREFVFSEGDLVNDTLIEETYKNLSRLDIFSKINIEERYINDNLIDLEVFVNEKSTGQFNVGLSLGTLDGATFVSGLNEQNIGGTGRNLNLSINTSSKNTLYSVDVKEPYVLNRKLSLIYGLNYKEYDLSSSKSYNVNILESKGGFKYEFYDDLFHTIMLKLNLKDYSVT
;
A
#
# COMPACT_ATOMS: atom_id res chain seq x y z
N PHE A 1 9.99 -20.39 -4.25
CA PHE A 1 10.94 -20.28 -5.38
C PHE A 1 10.48 -19.18 -6.34
N GLY A 2 11.46 -18.47 -6.98
CA GLY A 2 11.17 -17.43 -7.98
C GLY A 2 10.99 -16.00 -7.42
N ASN A 3 10.99 -15.83 -6.11
CA ASN A 3 10.93 -14.54 -5.43
C ASN A 3 12.33 -13.90 -5.32
N SER A 4 12.79 -13.29 -6.39
CA SER A 4 14.13 -12.68 -6.44
C SER A 4 14.19 -11.32 -5.70
N ARG A 5 13.08 -10.60 -5.61
CA ARG A 5 12.94 -9.30 -4.94
C ARG A 5 12.13 -9.38 -3.66
N THR A 6 11.04 -10.15 -3.68
CA THR A 6 10.13 -10.29 -2.54
C THR A 6 10.76 -11.18 -1.47
N LEU A 7 10.77 -10.72 -0.22
CA LEU A 7 11.29 -11.49 0.90
C LEU A 7 10.39 -12.69 1.20
N ASP A 8 10.98 -13.84 1.54
CA ASP A 8 10.27 -15.07 1.89
C ASP A 8 9.19 -14.87 2.94
N LYS A 9 9.46 -14.03 3.94
CA LYS A 9 8.49 -13.72 5.00
C LYS A 9 7.18 -13.12 4.46
N VAL A 10 7.21 -12.44 3.30
CA VAL A 10 6.01 -11.85 2.67
C VAL A 10 5.14 -12.96 2.10
N ILE A 11 5.73 -14.01 1.55
CA ILE A 11 5.03 -15.18 1.04
C ILE A 11 4.54 -16.03 2.22
N ARG A 12 5.42 -16.36 3.16
CA ARG A 12 5.12 -17.26 4.28
C ARG A 12 3.98 -16.75 5.18
N ARG A 13 3.87 -15.45 5.39
CA ARG A 13 2.81 -14.87 6.24
C ARG A 13 1.39 -14.97 5.64
N GLU A 14 1.28 -15.29 4.35
CA GLU A 14 -0.02 -15.46 3.67
C GLU A 14 -0.55 -16.91 3.80
N PHE A 15 0.25 -17.82 4.33
CA PHE A 15 -0.19 -19.18 4.63
C PHE A 15 -1.19 -19.15 5.79
N VAL A 16 -2.27 -19.92 5.66
CA VAL A 16 -3.31 -20.05 6.69
C VAL A 16 -3.06 -21.21 7.65
N PHE A 17 -1.95 -21.93 7.45
CA PHE A 17 -1.50 -23.04 8.27
C PHE A 17 0.02 -22.93 8.55
N SER A 18 0.51 -23.66 9.53
CA SER A 18 1.91 -23.69 9.94
C SER A 18 2.55 -25.04 9.61
N GLU A 19 3.88 -25.09 9.65
CA GLU A 19 4.64 -26.33 9.49
C GLU A 19 4.22 -27.33 10.58
N GLY A 20 3.83 -28.55 10.16
CA GLY A 20 3.32 -29.61 11.02
C GLY A 20 1.80 -29.67 11.18
N ASP A 21 1.07 -28.72 10.65
CA ASP A 21 -0.40 -28.76 10.64
C ASP A 21 -0.93 -29.74 9.60
N LEU A 22 -2.17 -30.20 9.84
CA LEU A 22 -2.91 -30.97 8.82
C LEU A 22 -3.33 -30.03 7.68
N VAL A 23 -2.97 -30.40 6.46
CA VAL A 23 -3.28 -29.62 5.26
C VAL A 23 -4.35 -30.32 4.44
N ASN A 24 -5.21 -29.53 3.80
CA ASN A 24 -6.22 -29.99 2.85
C ASN A 24 -6.31 -28.98 1.69
N ASP A 25 -6.99 -29.38 0.62
CA ASP A 25 -7.16 -28.56 -0.59
C ASP A 25 -7.75 -27.18 -0.30
N THR A 26 -8.68 -27.07 0.66
CA THR A 26 -9.32 -25.81 1.03
C THR A 26 -8.30 -24.82 1.61
N LEU A 27 -7.40 -25.28 2.48
CA LEU A 27 -6.34 -24.43 3.07
C LEU A 27 -5.31 -24.00 2.02
N ILE A 28 -5.00 -24.88 1.07
CA ILE A 28 -4.10 -24.56 -0.06
C ILE A 28 -4.76 -23.51 -0.95
N GLU A 29 -6.04 -23.66 -1.28
CA GLU A 29 -6.78 -22.69 -2.08
C GLU A 29 -6.88 -21.31 -1.39
N GLU A 30 -7.12 -21.29 -0.08
CA GLU A 30 -7.15 -20.06 0.71
C GLU A 30 -5.77 -19.38 0.73
N THR A 31 -4.70 -20.14 0.90
CA THR A 31 -3.32 -19.64 0.80
C THR A 31 -3.06 -19.05 -0.59
N TYR A 32 -3.49 -19.74 -1.66
CA TYR A 32 -3.38 -19.22 -3.02
C TYR A 32 -4.13 -17.89 -3.20
N LYS A 33 -5.34 -17.78 -2.67
CA LYS A 33 -6.15 -16.54 -2.69
C LYS A 33 -5.44 -15.41 -1.95
N ASN A 34 -4.86 -15.69 -0.78
CA ASN A 34 -4.12 -14.69 -0.01
C ASN A 34 -2.89 -14.18 -0.78
N LEU A 35 -2.10 -15.09 -1.36
CA LEU A 35 -0.95 -14.74 -2.20
C LEU A 35 -1.37 -13.93 -3.44
N SER A 36 -2.49 -14.29 -4.06
CA SER A 36 -3.02 -13.59 -5.23
C SER A 36 -3.48 -12.16 -4.88
N ARG A 37 -4.04 -11.94 -3.69
CA ARG A 37 -4.45 -10.62 -3.18
C ARG A 37 -3.29 -9.65 -2.97
N LEU A 38 -2.06 -10.13 -2.82
CA LEU A 38 -0.88 -9.26 -2.73
C LEU A 38 -0.64 -8.48 -4.03
N ASP A 39 -1.10 -9.01 -5.14
CA ASP A 39 -0.99 -8.40 -6.48
C ASP A 39 0.46 -8.05 -6.90
N ILE A 40 1.45 -8.81 -6.40
CA ILE A 40 2.87 -8.65 -6.71
C ILE A 40 3.42 -9.78 -7.59
N PHE A 41 2.61 -10.81 -7.83
CA PHE A 41 2.95 -11.97 -8.65
C PHE A 41 2.08 -12.03 -9.91
N SER A 42 2.70 -12.38 -11.04
CA SER A 42 2.01 -12.62 -12.31
C SER A 42 1.55 -14.08 -12.43
N LYS A 43 2.22 -14.99 -11.74
CA LYS A 43 1.89 -16.42 -11.68
C LYS A 43 2.24 -16.95 -10.30
N ILE A 44 1.37 -17.78 -9.76
CA ILE A 44 1.56 -18.50 -8.50
C ILE A 44 1.23 -19.95 -8.78
N ASN A 45 2.09 -20.86 -8.35
CA ASN A 45 1.86 -22.30 -8.41
C ASN A 45 2.26 -22.90 -7.07
N ILE A 46 1.39 -23.71 -6.48
CA ILE A 46 1.64 -24.42 -5.23
C ILE A 46 1.64 -25.91 -5.60
N GLU A 47 2.74 -26.59 -5.39
CA GLU A 47 2.92 -28.00 -5.70
C GLU A 47 3.08 -28.81 -4.42
N GLU A 48 2.38 -29.93 -4.36
CA GLU A 48 2.46 -30.89 -3.28
C GLU A 48 3.52 -31.94 -3.62
N ARG A 49 4.51 -32.06 -2.77
CA ARG A 49 5.55 -33.08 -2.87
C ARG A 49 5.40 -34.06 -1.75
N TYR A 50 4.91 -35.27 -2.07
CA TYR A 50 4.76 -36.34 -1.10
C TYR A 50 6.11 -36.91 -0.68
N ILE A 51 6.41 -36.81 0.61
CA ILE A 51 7.63 -37.41 1.21
C ILE A 51 7.30 -38.84 1.66
N ASN A 52 6.10 -39.04 2.26
CA ASN A 52 5.54 -40.34 2.64
C ASN A 52 4.02 -40.22 2.77
N ASP A 53 3.33 -41.31 3.19
CA ASP A 53 1.86 -41.35 3.27
C ASP A 53 1.23 -40.31 4.20
N ASN A 54 2.00 -39.73 5.13
CA ASN A 54 1.51 -38.80 6.15
C ASN A 54 2.20 -37.43 6.11
N LEU A 55 3.14 -37.20 5.20
CA LEU A 55 3.94 -36.00 5.15
C LEU A 55 4.08 -35.48 3.71
N ILE A 56 3.69 -34.24 3.53
CA ILE A 56 3.87 -33.52 2.25
C ILE A 56 4.70 -32.25 2.48
N ASP A 57 5.56 -31.94 1.55
CA ASP A 57 6.16 -30.62 1.40
C ASP A 57 5.34 -29.80 0.41
N LEU A 58 5.09 -28.55 0.73
CA LEU A 58 4.47 -27.60 -0.19
C LEU A 58 5.54 -26.69 -0.79
N GLU A 59 5.70 -26.81 -2.10
CA GLU A 59 6.64 -25.97 -2.86
C GLU A 59 5.85 -24.86 -3.56
N VAL A 60 6.19 -23.59 -3.23
CA VAL A 60 5.54 -22.42 -3.83
C VAL A 60 6.46 -21.80 -4.87
N PHE A 61 6.00 -21.78 -6.10
CA PHE A 61 6.66 -21.14 -7.22
C PHE A 61 5.92 -19.86 -7.60
N VAL A 62 6.63 -18.75 -7.65
CA VAL A 62 6.07 -17.45 -8.01
C VAL A 62 6.86 -16.79 -9.14
N ASN A 63 6.15 -16.08 -10.00
CA ASN A 63 6.74 -15.16 -10.95
C ASN A 63 6.39 -13.73 -10.54
N GLU A 64 7.40 -12.94 -10.17
CA GLU A 64 7.19 -11.55 -9.79
C GLU A 64 6.84 -10.69 -11.00
N LYS A 65 5.96 -9.72 -10.82
CA LYS A 65 5.66 -8.69 -11.80
C LYS A 65 6.21 -7.32 -11.37
N SER A 66 6.16 -6.35 -12.26
CA SER A 66 6.43 -4.96 -11.90
C SER A 66 5.31 -4.45 -10.99
N THR A 67 5.67 -3.92 -9.83
CA THR A 67 4.75 -3.40 -8.81
C THR A 67 4.72 -1.89 -8.76
N GLY A 68 5.70 -1.24 -9.40
CA GLY A 68 5.78 0.21 -9.52
C GLY A 68 4.94 0.75 -10.68
N GLN A 69 4.16 1.79 -10.41
CA GLN A 69 3.37 2.52 -11.38
C GLN A 69 3.69 4.01 -11.27
N PHE A 70 4.00 4.63 -12.40
CA PHE A 70 4.21 6.06 -12.50
C PHE A 70 3.15 6.66 -13.40
N ASN A 71 2.54 7.75 -12.95
CA ASN A 71 1.52 8.47 -13.68
C ASN A 71 1.85 9.96 -13.75
N VAL A 72 1.51 10.58 -14.88
CA VAL A 72 1.61 12.01 -15.11
C VAL A 72 0.35 12.45 -15.84
N GLY A 73 -0.22 13.57 -15.42
CA GLY A 73 -1.41 14.14 -16.01
C GLY A 73 -1.37 15.66 -16.05
N LEU A 74 -2.06 16.22 -17.03
CA LEU A 74 -2.35 17.63 -17.15
C LEU A 74 -3.85 17.80 -17.29
N SER A 75 -4.41 18.78 -16.59
CA SER A 75 -5.81 19.15 -16.73
C SER A 75 -5.97 20.67 -16.76
N LEU A 76 -7.07 21.14 -17.35
CA LEU A 76 -7.44 22.56 -17.41
C LEU A 76 -8.81 22.72 -16.75
N GLY A 77 -8.86 23.48 -15.68
CA GLY A 77 -10.07 23.77 -14.93
C GLY A 77 -10.37 25.26 -14.89
N THR A 78 -11.63 25.62 -14.80
CA THR A 78 -12.06 27.03 -14.71
C THR A 78 -11.74 27.66 -13.35
N LEU A 79 -11.63 26.86 -12.29
CA LEU A 79 -11.37 27.33 -10.93
C LEU A 79 -9.89 27.37 -10.58
N ASP A 80 -9.17 26.28 -10.88
CA ASP A 80 -7.77 26.07 -10.50
C ASP A 80 -6.78 26.34 -11.64
N GLY A 81 -7.29 26.62 -12.86
CA GLY A 81 -6.45 26.82 -14.04
C GLY A 81 -5.81 25.54 -14.54
N ALA A 82 -4.58 25.65 -15.03
CA ALA A 82 -3.78 24.49 -15.43
C ALA A 82 -3.31 23.74 -14.17
N THR A 83 -3.56 22.44 -14.14
CA THR A 83 -3.15 21.56 -13.05
C THR A 83 -2.24 20.45 -13.59
N PHE A 84 -1.09 20.28 -12.97
CA PHE A 84 -0.17 19.18 -13.20
C PHE A 84 -0.28 18.17 -12.05
N VAL A 85 -0.40 16.90 -12.40
CA VAL A 85 -0.45 15.79 -11.44
C VAL A 85 0.64 14.80 -11.81
N SER A 86 1.41 14.38 -10.81
CA SER A 86 2.38 13.29 -10.94
C SER A 86 2.30 12.38 -9.73
N GLY A 87 2.41 11.08 -9.94
CA GLY A 87 2.35 10.10 -8.87
C GLY A 87 3.22 8.88 -9.14
N LEU A 88 3.76 8.34 -8.07
CA LEU A 88 4.46 7.05 -8.02
C LEU A 88 3.77 6.19 -6.98
N ASN A 89 3.33 5.01 -7.39
CA ASN A 89 2.82 3.98 -6.50
C ASN A 89 3.71 2.74 -6.62
N GLU A 90 4.25 2.27 -5.51
CA GLU A 90 5.03 1.03 -5.41
C GLU A 90 4.40 0.12 -4.36
N GLN A 91 3.93 -1.08 -4.78
CA GLN A 91 3.20 -2.01 -3.90
C GLN A 91 4.12 -2.91 -3.08
N ASN A 92 5.39 -3.01 -3.44
CA ASN A 92 6.32 -3.94 -2.80
C ASN A 92 7.70 -3.30 -2.58
N ILE A 93 7.74 -2.12 -1.94
CA ILE A 93 8.98 -1.39 -1.72
C ILE A 93 10.02 -2.24 -0.98
N GLY A 94 11.19 -2.39 -1.59
CA GLY A 94 12.28 -3.20 -1.03
C GLY A 94 11.92 -4.68 -0.82
N GLY A 95 10.92 -5.21 -1.53
CA GLY A 95 10.50 -6.61 -1.40
C GLY A 95 9.77 -6.94 -0.09
N THR A 96 9.33 -5.94 0.65
CA THR A 96 8.75 -6.11 2.00
C THR A 96 7.23 -6.25 2.01
N GLY A 97 6.57 -6.10 0.85
CA GLY A 97 5.11 -6.06 0.72
C GLY A 97 4.49 -4.76 1.25
N ARG A 98 5.30 -3.72 1.46
CA ARG A 98 4.82 -2.38 1.84
C ARG A 98 4.44 -1.59 0.61
N ASN A 99 3.36 -0.82 0.74
CA ASN A 99 2.95 0.10 -0.30
C ASN A 99 3.47 1.50 0.00
N LEU A 100 4.10 2.12 -0.99
CA LEU A 100 4.50 3.53 -0.99
C LEU A 100 3.70 4.26 -2.05
N ASN A 101 3.08 5.36 -1.70
CA ASN A 101 2.44 6.28 -2.64
C ASN A 101 3.04 7.68 -2.47
N LEU A 102 3.60 8.19 -3.55
CA LEU A 102 4.07 9.56 -3.66
C LEU A 102 3.21 10.29 -4.66
N SER A 103 2.78 11.51 -4.35
CA SER A 103 2.04 12.31 -5.31
C SER A 103 2.35 13.79 -5.20
N ILE A 104 2.32 14.46 -6.33
CA ILE A 104 2.41 15.91 -6.48
C ILE A 104 1.22 16.33 -7.31
N ASN A 105 0.48 17.30 -6.81
CA ASN A 105 -0.61 17.94 -7.53
C ASN A 105 -0.40 19.45 -7.41
N THR A 106 -0.12 20.14 -8.51
CA THR A 106 0.15 21.56 -8.50
C THR A 106 -0.68 22.28 -9.54
N SER A 107 -1.23 23.41 -9.14
CA SER A 107 -2.01 24.32 -9.97
C SER A 107 -1.55 25.76 -9.74
N SER A 108 -2.18 26.71 -10.42
CA SER A 108 -1.89 28.15 -10.19
C SER A 108 -2.25 28.64 -8.78
N LYS A 109 -3.11 27.92 -8.05
CA LYS A 109 -3.61 28.32 -6.73
C LYS A 109 -3.26 27.36 -5.61
N ASN A 110 -2.97 26.11 -5.92
CA ASN A 110 -2.81 25.07 -4.92
C ASN A 110 -1.66 24.14 -5.29
N THR A 111 -0.87 23.78 -4.31
CA THR A 111 0.13 22.70 -4.46
C THR A 111 -0.02 21.73 -3.31
N LEU A 112 -0.05 20.44 -3.65
CA LEU A 112 -0.13 19.33 -2.70
C LEU A 112 1.02 18.35 -2.96
N TYR A 113 1.83 18.13 -1.95
CA TYR A 113 2.80 17.03 -1.89
C TYR A 113 2.29 15.99 -0.91
N SER A 114 2.31 14.72 -1.29
CA SER A 114 1.84 13.63 -0.45
C SER A 114 2.81 12.46 -0.46
N VAL A 115 3.08 11.94 0.71
CA VAL A 115 3.86 10.70 0.92
C VAL A 115 3.04 9.82 1.85
N ASP A 116 2.63 8.66 1.37
CA ASP A 116 1.84 7.69 2.12
C ASP A 116 2.52 6.32 2.10
N VAL A 117 2.59 5.70 3.26
CA VAL A 117 3.10 4.34 3.41
C VAL A 117 2.07 3.49 4.13
N LYS A 118 1.85 2.28 3.61
CA LYS A 118 1.05 1.25 4.26
C LYS A 118 1.91 0.02 4.50
N GLU A 119 2.09 -0.35 5.77
CA GLU A 119 2.64 -1.64 6.21
C GLU A 119 1.47 -2.60 6.44
N PRO A 120 1.27 -3.63 5.60
CA PRO A 120 0.10 -4.51 5.72
C PRO A 120 0.14 -5.46 6.91
N TYR A 121 1.32 -5.73 7.47
CA TYR A 121 1.52 -6.62 8.60
C TYR A 121 2.38 -5.98 9.68
N VAL A 122 1.81 -5.74 10.84
CA VAL A 122 2.51 -5.25 12.02
C VAL A 122 2.52 -6.35 13.08
N LEU A 123 3.69 -6.60 13.67
CA LEU A 123 3.88 -7.63 14.70
C LEU A 123 3.45 -9.04 14.25
N ASN A 124 3.68 -9.39 12.98
CA ASN A 124 3.28 -10.66 12.37
C ASN A 124 1.76 -10.93 12.43
N ARG A 125 0.94 -9.89 12.48
CA ARG A 125 -0.53 -9.98 12.47
C ARG A 125 -1.08 -9.25 11.26
N LYS A 126 -2.26 -9.65 10.79
CA LYS A 126 -3.05 -8.95 9.74
C LYS A 126 -3.57 -7.58 10.25
N LEU A 127 -2.66 -6.78 10.79
CA LEU A 127 -2.89 -5.43 11.26
C LEU A 127 -2.08 -4.48 10.36
N SER A 128 -2.75 -3.66 9.58
CA SER A 128 -2.07 -2.69 8.72
C SER A 128 -1.79 -1.40 9.49
N LEU A 129 -0.55 -0.91 9.41
CA LEU A 129 -0.18 0.45 9.82
C LEU A 129 -0.18 1.34 8.60
N ILE A 130 -0.86 2.48 8.69
CA ILE A 130 -0.91 3.50 7.64
C ILE A 130 -0.33 4.77 8.24
N TYR A 131 0.63 5.37 7.56
CA TYR A 131 1.20 6.65 7.96
C TYR A 131 1.57 7.49 6.74
N GLY A 132 1.55 8.80 6.91
CA GLY A 132 1.85 9.69 5.80
C GLY A 132 2.00 11.14 6.20
N LEU A 133 2.56 11.90 5.28
CA LEU A 133 2.76 13.34 5.37
C LEU A 133 2.18 13.99 4.12
N ASN A 134 1.40 15.04 4.33
CA ASN A 134 0.90 15.89 3.26
C ASN A 134 1.33 17.34 3.54
N TYR A 135 1.87 17.98 2.53
CA TYR A 135 2.14 19.42 2.56
C TYR A 135 1.28 20.11 1.51
N LYS A 136 0.47 21.06 1.94
CA LYS A 136 -0.51 21.78 1.11
C LYS A 136 -0.20 23.27 1.15
N GLU A 137 -0.09 23.87 0.00
CA GLU A 137 0.02 25.31 -0.18
C GLU A 137 -1.26 25.80 -0.88
N TYR A 138 -1.89 26.82 -0.32
CA TYR A 138 -3.05 27.47 -0.91
C TYR A 138 -2.76 28.94 -1.10
N ASP A 139 -2.76 29.40 -2.35
CA ASP A 139 -2.73 30.82 -2.69
C ASP A 139 -4.17 31.35 -2.71
N LEU A 140 -4.53 32.07 -1.66
CA LEU A 140 -5.82 32.73 -1.51
C LEU A 140 -5.69 34.25 -1.66
N SER A 141 -4.54 34.77 -2.11
CA SER A 141 -4.23 36.19 -2.23
C SER A 141 -5.28 36.94 -3.07
N SER A 142 -5.80 36.30 -4.13
CA SER A 142 -6.82 36.90 -5.01
C SER A 142 -8.21 37.07 -4.37
N SER A 143 -8.51 36.33 -3.30
CA SER A 143 -9.84 36.34 -2.66
C SER A 143 -9.85 36.76 -1.20
N LYS A 144 -8.74 36.52 -0.46
CA LYS A 144 -8.67 36.70 0.99
C LYS A 144 -7.42 37.44 1.48
N SER A 145 -6.52 37.88 0.56
CA SER A 145 -5.28 38.60 0.88
C SER A 145 -4.32 37.85 1.83
N TYR A 146 -4.36 36.52 1.83
CA TYR A 146 -3.43 35.69 2.57
C TYR A 146 -3.23 34.33 1.89
N ASN A 147 -2.11 33.70 2.20
CA ASN A 147 -1.78 32.33 1.80
C ASN A 147 -1.84 31.40 3.00
N VAL A 148 -2.11 30.12 2.77
CA VAL A 148 -2.18 29.13 3.83
C VAL A 148 -1.30 27.94 3.47
N ASN A 149 -0.37 27.62 4.37
CA ASN A 149 0.45 26.40 4.29
C ASN A 149 -0.02 25.41 5.35
N ILE A 150 -0.25 24.18 4.98
CA ILE A 150 -0.72 23.14 5.89
C ILE A 150 0.21 21.94 5.82
N LEU A 151 0.87 21.63 6.92
CA LEU A 151 1.54 20.36 7.12
C LEU A 151 0.61 19.43 7.88
N GLU A 152 0.16 18.37 7.22
CA GLU A 152 -0.68 17.32 7.79
C GLU A 152 0.16 16.06 7.98
N SER A 153 0.24 15.56 9.21
CA SER A 153 0.70 14.21 9.47
C SER A 153 -0.49 13.32 9.81
N LYS A 154 -0.48 12.10 9.26
CA LYS A 154 -1.51 11.09 9.55
C LYS A 154 -0.87 9.79 9.96
N GLY A 155 -1.52 9.10 10.89
CA GLY A 155 -1.11 7.77 11.32
C GLY A 155 -2.30 6.99 11.84
N GLY A 156 -2.35 5.70 11.55
CA GLY A 156 -3.47 4.90 11.98
C GLY A 156 -3.28 3.42 11.70
N PHE A 157 -4.23 2.65 12.21
CA PHE A 157 -4.27 1.21 12.06
C PHE A 157 -5.54 0.80 11.34
N LYS A 158 -5.42 -0.20 10.47
CA LYS A 158 -6.53 -0.88 9.82
C LYS A 158 -6.48 -2.34 10.21
N TYR A 159 -7.55 -2.84 10.82
CA TYR A 159 -7.70 -4.24 11.22
C TYR A 159 -8.88 -4.87 10.49
N GLU A 160 -8.69 -6.08 9.97
CA GLU A 160 -9.69 -6.89 9.31
C GLU A 160 -10.29 -7.89 10.33
N PHE A 161 -11.61 -7.82 10.55
CA PHE A 161 -12.32 -8.73 11.47
C PHE A 161 -12.86 -9.96 10.77
N TYR A 162 -13.39 -9.75 9.57
CA TYR A 162 -13.92 -10.77 8.67
C TYR A 162 -13.51 -10.41 7.26
N ASP A 163 -13.62 -11.31 6.34
CA ASP A 163 -13.36 -11.06 4.92
C ASP A 163 -14.12 -9.79 4.47
N ASP A 164 -13.36 -8.80 4.00
CA ASP A 164 -13.83 -7.50 3.53
C ASP A 164 -14.47 -6.57 4.58
N LEU A 165 -14.48 -6.94 5.88
CA LEU A 165 -14.93 -6.06 6.96
C LEU A 165 -13.76 -5.49 7.77
N PHE A 166 -13.54 -4.18 7.66
CA PHE A 166 -12.40 -3.50 8.27
C PHE A 166 -12.80 -2.46 9.30
N HIS A 167 -12.04 -2.37 10.39
CA HIS A 167 -11.99 -1.20 11.25
C HIS A 167 -10.73 -0.39 10.98
N THR A 168 -10.90 0.92 10.78
CA THR A 168 -9.77 1.84 10.59
C THR A 168 -9.86 2.95 11.62
N ILE A 169 -8.79 3.11 12.39
CA ILE A 169 -8.60 4.23 13.31
C ILE A 169 -7.49 5.09 12.74
N MET A 170 -7.77 6.37 12.51
CA MET A 170 -6.84 7.32 11.91
C MET A 170 -6.75 8.58 12.76
N LEU A 171 -5.55 8.97 13.15
CA LEU A 171 -5.23 10.25 13.75
C LEU A 171 -4.62 11.16 12.69
N LYS A 172 -5.04 12.43 12.71
CA LYS A 172 -4.49 13.47 11.84
C LYS A 172 -4.13 14.68 12.66
N LEU A 173 -2.92 15.17 12.47
CA LEU A 173 -2.42 16.40 13.05
C LEU A 173 -2.16 17.40 11.93
N ASN A 174 -2.68 18.61 12.06
CA ASN A 174 -2.54 19.66 11.08
C ASN A 174 -1.85 20.88 11.73
N LEU A 175 -0.72 21.27 11.18
CA LEU A 175 -0.07 22.53 11.46
C LEU A 175 -0.41 23.49 10.31
N LYS A 176 -0.96 24.66 10.65
CA LYS A 176 -1.37 25.67 9.67
C LYS A 176 -0.57 26.94 9.92
N ASP A 177 0.02 27.44 8.85
CA ASP A 177 0.70 28.74 8.82
C ASP A 177 -0.04 29.67 7.85
N TYR A 178 -0.24 30.90 8.27
CA TYR A 178 -0.96 31.93 7.53
C TYR A 178 0.00 33.09 7.26
N SER A 179 0.23 33.39 6.00
CA SER A 179 1.05 34.55 5.58
C SER A 179 0.18 35.59 4.87
N VAL A 180 0.20 36.82 5.37
CA VAL A 180 -0.49 37.96 4.73
C VAL A 180 0.34 38.41 3.53
N THR A 181 -0.30 38.60 2.41
CA THR A 181 0.28 39.08 1.14
C THR A 181 0.10 40.56 0.95
#